data_8fb8fce583801423b57c50fa54fb4ed4
#
_entry.id   8fb8fce583801423b57c50fa54fb4ed4
#
_cell.length_a   1.000
_cell.length_b   1.000
_cell.length_c   1.000
_cell.angle_alpha   90.00
_cell.angle_beta   90.00
_cell.angle_gamma   90.00
#
_symmetry.space_group_name_H-M   'P 1'
#
loop_
_entity.id
_entity.type
_entity.pdbx_description
1 polymer ?
#
loop_
_entity_poly.entity_id
_entity_poly.type
_entity_poly.pdbx_seq_one_letter_code
_entity_poly.pdbx_strand_id
1 'polypeptide(L)'
;ISLLICALSIASCEQPEIPMVGLGIDNTYTIERMRTLILHPEYEGEAYEWWICEAKGKRAPQNASVFGAPAKAMRREGERLLSTERDLIFCQAEAGTYHLRLEIHDEYNPINHSFTIVVFDEEVAYSPYISRVLEYNPAPGQFINTMPQYEKGDTYATMLRKAEEAIAGTNRSLISLGGWGGYVTFAFDHSVVNTPNKPDFIVEGNAFYASAGNRNGSSEPGIVMVSMDVNQNGLPDDRFYELAGSEHTNPATIYQYTLTYHRTPAEHTPQADTKNSLSDTTYILWKNNQGEQGYVHKNTFHSQDYYPLWFTDSTLTFYGTRLPDNAVDKSGKGNMWVQTAYDYGYADSHP
;
A
#
# COMPACT_ATOMS: atom_id res chain seq x y z
N ILE A 1 77.05 -52.62 17.67
CA ILE A 1 75.85 -52.56 16.80
C ILE A 1 74.80 -51.68 17.48
N SER A 2 74.83 -50.41 17.09
CA SER A 2 73.79 -49.44 17.58
C SER A 2 72.62 -49.40 16.64
N LEU A 3 71.46 -49.71 17.14
CA LEU A 3 70.20 -49.60 16.39
C LEU A 3 69.68 -48.18 16.53
N LEU A 4 69.55 -47.45 15.42
CA LEU A 4 68.94 -46.14 15.33
C LEU A 4 67.47 -46.33 15.05
N ILE A 5 66.61 -46.03 16.01
CA ILE A 5 65.14 -46.03 15.80
C ILE A 5 64.74 -44.61 15.33
N CYS A 6 64.35 -44.51 14.05
CA CYS A 6 63.73 -43.31 13.51
C CYS A 6 62.24 -43.31 13.88
N ALA A 7 61.85 -42.41 14.77
CA ALA A 7 60.41 -42.12 15.03
C ALA A 7 59.89 -41.18 13.95
N LEU A 8 59.02 -41.68 13.06
CA LEU A 8 58.19 -40.85 12.17
C LEU A 8 57.06 -40.22 13.00
N SER A 9 57.15 -38.93 13.22
CA SER A 9 56.03 -38.12 13.71
C SER A 9 55.05 -37.92 12.55
N ILE A 10 53.89 -38.60 12.62
CA ILE A 10 52.76 -38.29 11.75
C ILE A 10 52.16 -37.00 12.27
N ALA A 11 52.40 -35.88 11.59
CA ALA A 11 51.64 -34.65 11.80
C ALA A 11 50.23 -34.91 11.24
N SER A 12 49.24 -35.08 12.14
CA SER A 12 47.82 -35.01 11.81
C SER A 12 47.56 -33.57 11.39
N CYS A 13 47.30 -33.36 10.11
CA CYS A 13 46.63 -32.12 9.69
C CYS A 13 45.18 -32.19 10.25
N GLU A 14 44.97 -31.52 11.37
CA GLU A 14 43.59 -31.11 11.73
C GLU A 14 43.13 -30.17 10.62
N GLN A 15 42.18 -30.62 9.81
CA GLN A 15 41.46 -29.71 8.96
C GLN A 15 40.71 -28.78 9.89
N PRO A 16 40.77 -27.43 9.69
CA PRO A 16 39.96 -26.54 10.45
C PRO A 16 38.51 -26.94 10.25
N GLU A 17 37.79 -27.16 11.35
CA GLU A 17 36.33 -27.31 11.29
C GLU A 17 35.79 -26.00 10.71
N ILE A 18 35.26 -26.07 9.49
CA ILE A 18 34.51 -24.99 8.89
C ILE A 18 33.28 -24.87 9.77
N PRO A 19 33.06 -23.73 10.47
CA PRO A 19 31.84 -23.55 11.24
C PRO A 19 30.66 -23.72 10.28
N MET A 20 29.80 -24.72 10.53
CA MET A 20 28.55 -24.83 9.80
C MET A 20 27.70 -23.63 10.18
N VAL A 21 27.69 -22.62 9.32
CA VAL A 21 26.76 -21.51 9.44
C VAL A 21 25.37 -22.11 9.17
N GLY A 22 24.52 -22.11 10.19
CA GLY A 22 23.16 -22.54 10.03
C GLY A 22 22.46 -21.65 8.99
N LEU A 23 21.52 -22.21 8.25
CA LEU A 23 20.75 -21.41 7.25
C LEU A 23 19.81 -20.42 7.95
N GLY A 24 19.54 -20.55 9.26
CA GLY A 24 18.53 -19.79 9.98
C GLY A 24 17.10 -20.15 9.57
N ILE A 25 16.93 -21.24 8.78
CA ILE A 25 15.62 -21.71 8.34
C ILE A 25 15.36 -23.09 8.94
N ASP A 26 14.30 -23.18 9.72
CA ASP A 26 13.85 -24.43 10.36
C ASP A 26 13.21 -25.38 9.36
N ASN A 27 13.11 -26.67 9.73
CA ASN A 27 12.47 -27.69 8.90
C ASN A 27 10.94 -27.59 8.88
N THR A 28 10.33 -26.93 9.88
CA THR A 28 8.88 -26.81 10.00
C THR A 28 8.48 -25.53 10.72
N TYR A 29 7.51 -24.83 10.16
CA TYR A 29 6.83 -23.69 10.75
C TYR A 29 5.35 -23.97 10.89
N THR A 30 4.70 -23.29 11.84
CA THR A 30 3.26 -23.40 12.06
C THR A 30 2.70 -21.99 12.23
N ILE A 31 1.71 -21.62 11.41
CA ILE A 31 1.06 -20.31 11.43
C ILE A 31 -0.44 -20.44 11.24
N GLU A 32 -1.19 -19.45 11.71
CA GLU A 32 -2.60 -19.29 11.36
C GLU A 32 -2.75 -18.79 9.92
N ARG A 33 -3.84 -19.13 9.25
CA ARG A 33 -4.15 -18.54 7.94
C ARG A 33 -4.31 -17.02 8.07
N MET A 34 -4.03 -16.29 6.97
CA MET A 34 -4.05 -14.82 6.93
C MET A 34 -3.12 -14.14 7.95
N ARG A 35 -2.12 -14.87 8.45
CA ARG A 35 -0.97 -14.32 9.18
C ARG A 35 0.26 -14.39 8.32
N THR A 36 1.11 -13.40 8.45
CA THR A 36 2.36 -13.31 7.70
C THR A 36 3.49 -14.00 8.46
N LEU A 37 4.22 -14.87 7.78
CA LEU A 37 5.49 -15.43 8.22
C LEU A 37 6.61 -14.82 7.36
N ILE A 38 7.60 -14.25 8.01
CA ILE A 38 8.80 -13.71 7.35
C ILE A 38 9.96 -14.64 7.68
N LEU A 39 10.60 -15.19 6.66
CA LEU A 39 11.76 -16.06 6.79
C LEU A 39 12.99 -15.35 6.23
N HIS A 40 14.01 -15.18 7.06
CA HIS A 40 15.27 -14.53 6.73
C HIS A 40 16.41 -15.54 6.81
N PRO A 41 17.03 -15.96 5.68
CA PRO A 41 18.21 -16.79 5.71
C PRO A 41 19.41 -16.09 6.33
N GLU A 42 20.06 -16.73 7.30
CA GLU A 42 21.29 -16.19 7.90
C GLU A 42 22.49 -16.30 6.95
N TYR A 43 22.47 -17.29 6.03
CA TYR A 43 23.51 -17.46 5.03
C TYR A 43 23.42 -16.39 3.94
N GLU A 44 24.52 -15.69 3.67
CA GLU A 44 24.64 -14.70 2.62
C GLU A 44 25.08 -15.34 1.31
N GLY A 45 24.16 -15.42 0.34
CA GLY A 45 24.42 -15.89 -1.02
C GLY A 45 24.32 -14.76 -2.05
N GLU A 46 24.69 -15.06 -3.29
CA GLU A 46 24.62 -14.14 -4.42
C GLU A 46 23.17 -13.96 -4.94
N ALA A 47 22.34 -15.01 -4.82
CA ALA A 47 20.93 -14.99 -5.20
C ALA A 47 20.14 -16.02 -4.40
N TYR A 48 18.82 -15.77 -4.28
CA TYR A 48 17.88 -16.61 -3.54
C TYR A 48 16.71 -16.97 -4.43
N GLU A 49 16.21 -18.19 -4.27
CA GLU A 49 14.99 -18.66 -4.93
C GLU A 49 14.15 -19.47 -3.95
N TRP A 50 12.92 -19.02 -3.75
CA TRP A 50 11.95 -19.69 -2.91
C TRP A 50 10.91 -20.38 -3.79
N TRP A 51 10.77 -21.67 -3.63
CA TRP A 51 9.90 -22.52 -4.41
C TRP A 51 8.82 -23.16 -3.55
N ILE A 52 7.61 -23.32 -4.09
CA ILE A 52 6.53 -24.08 -3.47
C ILE A 52 6.17 -25.27 -4.34
N CYS A 53 6.00 -26.45 -3.70
CA CYS A 53 5.54 -27.65 -4.38
C CYS A 53 4.03 -27.57 -4.60
N GLU A 54 3.59 -27.65 -5.85
CA GLU A 54 2.17 -27.72 -6.19
C GLU A 54 1.64 -29.13 -5.90
N ALA A 55 0.57 -29.25 -5.11
CA ALA A 55 -0.10 -30.52 -4.90
C ALA A 55 -0.62 -31.08 -6.23
N LYS A 56 -0.33 -32.34 -6.53
CA LYS A 56 -0.81 -33.01 -7.76
C LYS A 56 -2.34 -32.90 -7.83
N GLY A 57 -2.85 -32.12 -8.79
CA GLY A 57 -4.29 -32.00 -9.09
C GLY A 57 -4.92 -30.62 -8.99
N LYS A 58 -4.25 -29.63 -8.40
CA LYS A 58 -4.70 -28.22 -8.46
C LYS A 58 -3.75 -27.43 -9.35
N ARG A 59 -4.20 -27.06 -10.55
CA ARG A 59 -3.49 -26.12 -11.40
C ARG A 59 -3.59 -24.74 -10.75
N ALA A 60 -2.50 -24.22 -10.23
CA ALA A 60 -2.43 -22.83 -9.83
C ALA A 60 -2.60 -21.91 -11.06
N PRO A 61 -3.24 -20.74 -10.92
CA PRO A 61 -3.36 -19.78 -12.00
C PRO A 61 -1.98 -19.33 -12.49
N GLN A 62 -1.83 -19.24 -13.82
CA GLN A 62 -0.53 -19.01 -14.49
C GLN A 62 0.02 -17.57 -14.42
N ASN A 63 -0.58 -16.65 -13.66
CA ASN A 63 -0.27 -15.23 -13.74
C ASN A 63 0.15 -14.61 -12.40
N ALA A 64 1.14 -15.18 -11.71
CA ALA A 64 1.94 -14.39 -10.80
C ALA A 64 3.10 -13.80 -11.61
N SER A 65 3.05 -12.52 -11.97
CA SER A 65 4.15 -11.82 -12.60
C SER A 65 5.25 -11.60 -11.55
N VAL A 66 6.28 -12.43 -11.61
CA VAL A 66 7.52 -12.21 -10.88
C VAL A 66 8.30 -11.15 -11.65
N PHE A 67 8.41 -9.95 -11.11
CA PHE A 67 9.31 -8.94 -11.65
C PHE A 67 10.75 -9.39 -11.41
N GLY A 68 11.49 -9.63 -12.47
CA GLY A 68 12.95 -9.77 -12.43
C GLY A 68 13.51 -11.19 -12.31
N ALA A 69 12.92 -12.22 -12.93
CA ALA A 69 13.52 -13.55 -12.94
C ALA A 69 14.81 -13.59 -13.79
N PRO A 70 15.98 -13.94 -13.22
CA PRO A 70 17.14 -14.29 -14.03
C PRO A 70 16.87 -15.60 -14.79
N ALA A 71 17.27 -15.65 -16.02
CA ALA A 71 17.13 -16.81 -16.88
C ALA A 71 18.06 -17.94 -16.42
N LYS A 72 17.58 -18.88 -15.62
CA LYS A 72 18.08 -20.25 -15.42
C LYS A 72 17.79 -20.85 -14.05
N ALA A 73 16.60 -20.63 -13.52
CA ALA A 73 16.17 -21.42 -12.37
C ALA A 73 15.90 -22.85 -12.80
N MET A 74 16.53 -23.85 -12.17
CA MET A 74 16.20 -25.25 -12.38
C MET A 74 14.87 -25.58 -11.69
N ARG A 75 13.77 -25.24 -12.36
CA ARG A 75 12.42 -25.64 -11.93
C ARG A 75 12.32 -27.16 -11.91
N ARG A 76 11.97 -27.70 -10.75
CA ARG A 76 11.57 -29.11 -10.67
C ARG A 76 10.11 -29.24 -11.11
N GLU A 77 9.78 -30.41 -11.66
CA GLU A 77 8.39 -30.69 -12.06
C GLU A 77 7.46 -30.56 -10.84
N GLY A 78 6.41 -29.75 -10.95
CA GLY A 78 5.47 -29.47 -9.86
C GLY A 78 5.90 -28.39 -8.86
N GLU A 79 6.95 -27.64 -9.13
CA GLU A 79 7.33 -26.48 -8.33
C GLU A 79 6.94 -25.14 -9.00
N ARG A 80 6.59 -24.13 -8.20
CA ARG A 80 6.37 -22.76 -8.61
C ARG A 80 7.27 -21.83 -7.81
N LEU A 81 7.92 -20.89 -8.48
CA LEU A 81 8.71 -19.85 -7.84
C LEU A 81 7.78 -18.90 -7.07
N LEU A 82 8.11 -18.64 -5.81
CA LEU A 82 7.40 -17.69 -4.94
C LEU A 82 8.10 -16.35 -4.88
N SER A 83 9.43 -16.34 -4.71
CA SER A 83 10.21 -15.13 -4.53
C SER A 83 11.66 -15.36 -4.97
N THR A 84 12.33 -14.27 -5.37
CA THR A 84 13.78 -14.19 -5.59
C THR A 84 14.45 -13.24 -4.60
N GLU A 85 13.68 -12.67 -3.69
CA GLU A 85 14.22 -11.84 -2.62
C GLU A 85 14.91 -12.70 -1.56
N ARG A 86 15.84 -12.12 -0.80
CA ARG A 86 16.47 -12.82 0.32
C ARG A 86 15.43 -13.29 1.33
N ASP A 87 14.50 -12.43 1.68
CA ASP A 87 13.43 -12.72 2.63
C ASP A 87 12.23 -13.32 1.92
N LEU A 88 11.70 -14.42 2.45
CA LEU A 88 10.40 -14.92 2.04
C LEU A 88 9.31 -14.32 2.93
N ILE A 89 8.36 -13.65 2.30
CA ILE A 89 7.11 -13.24 2.92
C ILE A 89 6.03 -14.25 2.51
N PHE A 90 5.56 -15.03 3.48
CA PHE A 90 4.59 -16.10 3.24
C PHE A 90 3.28 -15.82 3.98
N CYS A 91 2.15 -15.86 3.24
CA CYS A 91 0.81 -15.74 3.78
C CYS A 91 -0.15 -16.57 2.93
N GLN A 92 -1.08 -17.27 3.56
CA GLN A 92 -2.07 -18.11 2.87
C GLN A 92 -3.48 -17.91 3.47
N ALA A 93 -4.49 -17.94 2.60
CA ALA A 93 -5.90 -17.89 2.99
C ALA A 93 -6.49 -19.28 3.26
N GLU A 94 -5.86 -20.35 2.81
CA GLU A 94 -6.33 -21.72 2.97
C GLU A 94 -5.46 -22.45 3.99
N ALA A 95 -6.10 -23.12 4.96
CA ALA A 95 -5.41 -24.03 5.85
C ALA A 95 -4.89 -25.25 5.08
N GLY A 96 -3.72 -25.75 5.48
CA GLY A 96 -3.09 -26.89 4.81
C GLY A 96 -1.60 -27.00 5.09
N THR A 97 -0.98 -27.99 4.50
CA THR A 97 0.46 -28.22 4.59
C THR A 97 1.12 -27.83 3.28
N TYR A 98 2.06 -26.90 3.37
CA TYR A 98 2.79 -26.33 2.25
C TYR A 98 4.24 -26.79 2.31
N HIS A 99 4.73 -27.42 1.23
CA HIS A 99 6.11 -27.85 1.11
C HIS A 99 6.89 -26.84 0.27
N LEU A 100 7.93 -26.28 0.84
CA LEU A 100 8.75 -25.24 0.25
C LEU A 100 10.19 -25.71 0.10
N ARG A 101 10.91 -25.04 -0.77
CA ARG A 101 12.34 -25.20 -0.96
C ARG A 101 12.98 -23.83 -1.16
N LEU A 102 14.02 -23.59 -0.38
CA LEU A 102 14.94 -22.48 -0.58
C LEU A 102 16.15 -23.00 -1.38
N GLU A 103 16.53 -22.28 -2.41
CA GLU A 103 17.80 -22.44 -3.12
C GLU A 103 18.60 -21.15 -2.99
N ILE A 104 19.81 -21.25 -2.44
CA ILE A 104 20.73 -20.12 -2.31
C ILE A 104 21.87 -20.37 -3.28
N HIS A 105 22.09 -19.46 -4.20
CA HIS A 105 23.21 -19.51 -5.14
C HIS A 105 24.43 -18.88 -4.49
N ASP A 106 25.54 -19.60 -4.60
CA ASP A 106 26.85 -19.22 -4.10
C ASP A 106 27.90 -19.53 -5.18
N GLU A 107 29.09 -18.98 -5.07
CA GLU A 107 30.21 -19.10 -6.01
C GLU A 107 30.56 -20.56 -6.34
N TYR A 108 30.32 -21.51 -5.42
CA TYR A 108 30.75 -22.90 -5.57
C TYR A 108 29.62 -23.87 -5.90
N ASN A 109 28.57 -23.94 -5.12
CA ASN A 109 27.43 -24.84 -5.34
C ASN A 109 26.14 -24.28 -4.74
N PRO A 110 24.99 -24.47 -5.37
CA PRO A 110 23.74 -24.04 -4.79
C PRO A 110 23.41 -24.84 -3.51
N ILE A 111 23.05 -24.12 -2.47
CA ILE A 111 22.57 -24.69 -1.21
C ILE A 111 21.06 -24.88 -1.35
N ASN A 112 20.57 -26.09 -1.09
CA ASN A 112 19.16 -26.41 -1.14
C ASN A 112 18.66 -26.81 0.24
N HIS A 113 17.57 -26.21 0.70
CA HIS A 113 16.89 -26.56 1.93
C HIS A 113 15.39 -26.71 1.70
N SER A 114 14.85 -27.86 2.04
CA SER A 114 13.41 -28.14 1.95
C SER A 114 12.80 -28.12 3.34
N PHE A 115 11.65 -27.46 3.46
CA PHE A 115 10.96 -27.28 4.72
C PHE A 115 9.44 -27.28 4.52
N THR A 116 8.71 -27.26 5.60
CA THR A 116 7.24 -27.34 5.60
C THR A 116 6.65 -26.18 6.40
N ILE A 117 5.59 -25.57 5.87
CA ILE A 117 4.76 -24.63 6.62
C ILE A 117 3.37 -25.25 6.79
N VAL A 118 2.94 -25.41 8.02
CA VAL A 118 1.59 -25.85 8.38
C VAL A 118 0.77 -24.62 8.68
N VAL A 119 -0.23 -24.37 7.84
CA VAL A 119 -1.21 -23.30 8.02
C VAL A 119 -2.47 -23.92 8.60
N PHE A 120 -2.91 -23.46 9.76
CA PHE A 120 -4.11 -23.96 10.42
C PHE A 120 -5.20 -22.90 10.46
N ASP A 121 -6.45 -23.32 10.67
CA ASP A 121 -7.57 -22.42 10.81
C ASP A 121 -7.43 -21.60 12.11
N GLU A 122 -7.66 -20.29 11.98
CA GLU A 122 -7.69 -19.39 13.13
C GLU A 122 -8.93 -19.62 14.00
N GLU A 123 -8.80 -19.39 15.31
CA GLU A 123 -9.92 -19.43 16.25
C GLU A 123 -10.71 -18.10 16.29
N VAL A 124 -10.16 -17.05 15.70
CA VAL A 124 -10.72 -15.69 15.69
C VAL A 124 -11.41 -15.39 14.37
N ALA A 125 -12.64 -14.90 14.41
CA ALA A 125 -13.32 -14.40 13.21
C ALA A 125 -12.75 -13.03 12.82
N TYR A 126 -12.08 -12.95 11.69
CA TYR A 126 -11.59 -11.68 11.14
C TYR A 126 -12.71 -10.81 10.58
N SER A 127 -12.56 -9.50 10.74
CA SER A 127 -13.48 -8.51 10.18
C SER A 127 -13.29 -8.41 8.67
N PRO A 128 -14.37 -8.35 7.85
CA PRO A 128 -14.26 -7.99 6.44
C PRO A 128 -13.95 -6.50 6.22
N TYR A 129 -13.97 -5.69 7.27
CA TYR A 129 -13.71 -4.26 7.23
C TYR A 129 -12.36 -3.93 7.86
N ILE A 130 -11.85 -2.74 7.56
CA ILE A 130 -10.68 -2.20 8.25
C ILE A 130 -10.92 -2.17 9.76
N SER A 131 -9.87 -2.37 10.54
CA SER A 131 -9.95 -2.42 12.01
C SER A 131 -9.40 -1.17 12.68
N ARG A 132 -8.52 -0.44 12.01
CA ARG A 132 -7.83 0.74 12.56
C ARG A 132 -7.57 1.78 11.47
N VAL A 133 -7.54 3.05 11.89
CA VAL A 133 -6.99 4.17 11.11
C VAL A 133 -5.66 4.58 11.74
N LEU A 134 -4.58 4.52 10.98
CA LEU A 134 -3.21 4.77 11.43
C LEU A 134 -2.79 6.21 11.21
N GLU A 135 -3.29 6.83 10.11
CA GLU A 135 -3.06 8.25 9.77
C GLU A 135 -4.30 8.83 9.12
N TYR A 136 -4.56 10.11 9.41
CA TYR A 136 -5.60 10.88 8.75
C TYR A 136 -5.06 12.28 8.42
N ASN A 137 -4.64 12.46 7.20
CA ASN A 137 -3.96 13.67 6.70
C ASN A 137 -4.71 14.24 5.48
N PRO A 138 -5.90 14.83 5.68
CA PRO A 138 -6.67 15.40 4.59
C PRO A 138 -6.02 16.69 4.06
N ALA A 139 -6.14 16.91 2.76
CA ALA A 139 -5.85 18.18 2.14
C ALA A 139 -7.02 19.16 2.32
N PRO A 140 -6.82 20.48 2.16
CA PRO A 140 -7.90 21.45 2.23
C PRO A 140 -9.07 21.14 1.28
N GLY A 141 -10.29 21.18 1.78
CA GLY A 141 -11.51 20.88 1.02
C GLY A 141 -12.78 21.22 1.79
N GLN A 142 -13.90 21.33 1.09
CA GLN A 142 -15.15 21.86 1.64
C GLN A 142 -15.75 21.03 2.79
N PHE A 143 -15.44 19.76 2.92
CA PHE A 143 -16.00 18.87 3.96
C PHE A 143 -15.02 18.49 5.06
N ILE A 144 -13.79 19.02 5.04
CA ILE A 144 -12.71 18.59 5.92
C ILE A 144 -13.04 18.74 7.41
N ASN A 145 -13.68 19.81 7.82
CA ASN A 145 -14.01 20.06 9.21
C ASN A 145 -15.41 19.58 9.61
N THR A 146 -16.08 18.83 8.72
CA THR A 146 -17.44 18.30 8.94
C THR A 146 -17.53 16.78 8.77
N MET A 147 -16.53 16.17 8.14
CA MET A 147 -16.51 14.72 7.90
C MET A 147 -15.09 14.14 8.13
N PRO A 148 -14.75 13.75 9.37
CA PRO A 148 -15.55 13.85 10.60
C PRO A 148 -15.65 15.26 11.16
N GLN A 149 -16.66 15.50 12.01
CA GLN A 149 -16.95 16.81 12.58
C GLN A 149 -15.82 17.27 13.52
N TYR A 150 -15.18 18.38 13.17
CA TYR A 150 -14.25 19.08 14.06
C TYR A 150 -15.01 19.87 15.14
N GLU A 151 -14.53 19.81 16.36
CA GLU A 151 -14.94 20.63 17.47
C GLU A 151 -13.78 21.46 17.99
N LYS A 152 -14.07 22.66 18.47
CA LYS A 152 -13.02 23.56 18.96
C LYS A 152 -12.19 22.90 20.06
N GLY A 153 -10.90 22.74 19.81
CA GLY A 153 -9.95 22.10 20.71
C GLY A 153 -9.58 20.67 20.32
N ASP A 154 -10.19 20.13 19.26
CA ASP A 154 -9.75 18.84 18.71
C ASP A 154 -8.30 18.94 18.24
N THR A 155 -7.54 17.91 18.59
CA THR A 155 -6.16 17.72 18.15
C THR A 155 -6.09 16.73 17.01
N TYR A 156 -4.91 16.54 16.40
CA TYR A 156 -4.68 15.49 15.42
C TYR A 156 -5.12 14.10 15.94
N ALA A 157 -4.73 13.76 17.17
CA ALA A 157 -5.10 12.48 17.78
C ALA A 157 -6.63 12.33 17.96
N THR A 158 -7.32 13.43 18.28
CA THR A 158 -8.80 13.42 18.38
C THR A 158 -9.43 13.18 17.00
N MET A 159 -8.96 13.87 15.98
CA MET A 159 -9.51 13.73 14.63
C MET A 159 -9.17 12.38 14.00
N LEU A 160 -7.98 11.81 14.29
CA LEU A 160 -7.61 10.46 13.91
C LEU A 160 -8.59 9.43 14.49
N ARG A 161 -8.88 9.53 15.80
CA ARG A 161 -9.85 8.66 16.48
C ARG A 161 -11.27 8.83 15.90
N LYS A 162 -11.71 10.07 15.62
CA LYS A 162 -13.01 10.33 14.98
C LYS A 162 -13.09 9.73 13.57
N ALA A 163 -11.99 9.77 12.80
CA ALA A 163 -11.92 9.10 11.51
C ALA A 163 -12.01 7.58 11.66
N GLU A 164 -11.31 6.99 12.61
CA GLU A 164 -11.40 5.56 12.93
C GLU A 164 -12.83 5.16 13.35
N GLU A 165 -13.45 5.90 14.27
CA GLU A 165 -14.84 5.66 14.70
C GLU A 165 -15.85 5.74 13.54
N ALA A 166 -15.55 6.55 12.52
CA ALA A 166 -16.43 6.70 11.36
C ALA A 166 -16.33 5.51 10.40
N ILE A 167 -15.13 4.98 10.12
CA ILE A 167 -14.94 4.03 9.00
C ILE A 167 -14.41 2.65 9.43
N ALA A 168 -13.91 2.45 10.66
CA ALA A 168 -13.47 1.13 11.10
C ALA A 168 -14.67 0.23 11.46
N GLY A 169 -14.60 -1.05 11.07
CA GLY A 169 -15.64 -2.05 11.36
C GLY A 169 -16.94 -1.89 10.56
N THR A 170 -16.96 -1.00 9.58
CA THR A 170 -18.19 -0.71 8.79
C THR A 170 -17.85 -0.08 7.43
N ASN A 171 -18.79 -0.19 6.48
CA ASN A 171 -18.80 0.56 5.22
C ASN A 171 -19.97 1.56 5.12
N ARG A 172 -20.56 1.99 6.24
CA ARG A 172 -21.78 2.82 6.25
C ARG A 172 -21.51 4.30 6.42
N SER A 173 -20.28 4.70 6.59
CA SER A 173 -19.91 6.09 6.82
C SER A 173 -18.72 6.47 5.95
N LEU A 174 -18.53 7.78 5.78
CA LEU A 174 -17.49 8.37 4.95
C LEU A 174 -16.66 9.36 5.78
N ILE A 175 -15.42 9.55 5.36
CA ILE A 175 -14.58 10.66 5.80
C ILE A 175 -14.17 11.47 4.57
N SER A 176 -13.89 12.75 4.73
CA SER A 176 -13.39 13.59 3.65
C SER A 176 -11.86 13.59 3.63
N LEU A 177 -11.26 13.34 2.48
CA LEU A 177 -9.82 13.50 2.26
C LEU A 177 -9.46 14.86 1.66
N GLY A 178 -10.47 15.62 1.21
CA GLY A 178 -10.30 16.97 0.66
C GLY A 178 -9.75 16.96 -0.76
N GLY A 179 -8.89 17.95 -1.04
CA GLY A 179 -8.28 18.13 -2.34
C GLY A 179 -7.15 17.13 -2.63
N TRP A 180 -6.41 17.38 -3.73
CA TRP A 180 -5.32 16.51 -4.13
C TRP A 180 -4.28 16.32 -3.02
N GLY A 181 -3.88 15.08 -2.82
CA GLY A 181 -2.85 14.66 -1.89
C GLY A 181 -3.35 14.26 -0.51
N GLY A 182 -4.59 14.61 -0.13
CA GLY A 182 -5.16 14.16 1.14
C GLY A 182 -5.28 12.65 1.20
N TYR A 183 -4.93 12.05 2.35
CA TYR A 183 -4.90 10.61 2.48
C TYR A 183 -5.31 10.10 3.86
N VAL A 184 -5.66 8.85 3.89
CA VAL A 184 -5.89 8.05 5.10
C VAL A 184 -5.11 6.75 4.99
N THR A 185 -4.42 6.38 6.07
CA THR A 185 -3.75 5.07 6.20
C THR A 185 -4.54 4.22 7.19
N PHE A 186 -4.89 3.01 6.79
CA PHE A 186 -5.67 2.11 7.63
C PHE A 186 -5.12 0.67 7.58
N ALA A 187 -5.51 -0.14 8.55
CA ALA A 187 -5.11 -1.53 8.64
C ALA A 187 -6.33 -2.45 8.85
N PHE A 188 -6.19 -3.69 8.40
CA PHE A 188 -7.08 -4.79 8.73
C PHE A 188 -6.59 -5.50 10.01
N ASP A 189 -7.40 -6.35 10.60
CA ASP A 189 -7.04 -7.20 11.73
C ASP A 189 -6.30 -8.49 11.30
N HIS A 190 -6.09 -8.64 9.99
CA HIS A 190 -5.41 -9.76 9.33
C HIS A 190 -4.66 -9.28 8.09
N SER A 191 -3.78 -10.12 7.55
CA SER A 191 -3.13 -9.84 6.27
C SER A 191 -4.09 -10.08 5.11
N VAL A 192 -4.19 -9.12 4.19
CA VAL A 192 -4.95 -9.29 2.94
C VAL A 192 -4.15 -10.16 1.99
N VAL A 193 -4.70 -11.33 1.65
CA VAL A 193 -4.03 -12.30 0.78
C VAL A 193 -4.34 -12.00 -0.68
N ASN A 194 -3.30 -11.82 -1.50
CA ASN A 194 -3.47 -11.68 -2.94
C ASN A 194 -3.98 -13.00 -3.54
N THR A 195 -5.25 -13.00 -3.97
CA THR A 195 -5.90 -14.14 -4.58
C THR A 195 -5.97 -13.96 -6.08
N PRO A 196 -5.27 -14.79 -6.87
CA PRO A 196 -5.24 -14.63 -8.33
C PRO A 196 -6.62 -14.56 -8.97
N ASN A 197 -6.81 -13.56 -9.83
CA ASN A 197 -8.06 -13.29 -10.58
C ASN A 197 -9.29 -12.97 -9.72
N LYS A 198 -9.11 -12.53 -8.48
CA LYS A 198 -10.16 -12.00 -7.62
C LYS A 198 -9.76 -10.63 -7.08
N PRO A 199 -10.71 -9.75 -6.78
CA PRO A 199 -10.40 -8.57 -6.00
C PRO A 199 -10.02 -8.97 -4.58
N ASP A 200 -8.99 -8.36 -4.03
CA ASP A 200 -8.52 -8.66 -2.68
C ASP A 200 -9.21 -7.77 -1.64
N PHE A 201 -9.53 -6.52 -2.02
CA PHE A 201 -10.30 -5.58 -1.22
C PHE A 201 -11.00 -4.56 -2.11
N ILE A 202 -11.95 -3.82 -1.53
CA ILE A 202 -12.69 -2.75 -2.17
C ILE A 202 -12.54 -1.50 -1.31
N VAL A 203 -12.31 -0.35 -1.94
CA VAL A 203 -12.37 0.97 -1.30
C VAL A 203 -13.58 1.69 -1.86
N GLU A 204 -14.61 1.79 -1.04
CA GLU A 204 -15.87 2.46 -1.39
C GLU A 204 -15.77 3.96 -1.10
N GLY A 205 -16.33 4.76 -2.00
CA GLY A 205 -16.49 6.20 -1.86
C GLY A 205 -17.94 6.62 -2.05
N ASN A 206 -18.15 7.85 -2.52
CA ASN A 206 -19.47 8.38 -2.82
C ASN A 206 -19.71 8.62 -4.33
N ALA A 207 -18.89 8.00 -5.17
CA ALA A 207 -19.04 8.08 -6.62
C ALA A 207 -20.44 7.62 -7.07
N PHE A 208 -20.98 8.28 -8.08
CA PHE A 208 -22.24 7.88 -8.70
C PHE A 208 -22.27 8.19 -10.20
N TYR A 209 -23.06 7.42 -10.95
CA TYR A 209 -23.34 7.70 -12.36
C TYR A 209 -24.64 8.48 -12.50
N ALA A 210 -24.60 9.56 -13.29
CA ALA A 210 -25.78 10.38 -13.56
C ALA A 210 -26.87 9.62 -14.34
N SER A 211 -26.50 8.58 -15.09
CA SER A 211 -27.44 7.70 -15.82
C SER A 211 -26.85 6.32 -16.05
N ALA A 212 -27.71 5.31 -16.14
CA ALA A 212 -27.30 3.93 -16.41
C ALA A 212 -26.51 3.83 -17.74
N GLY A 213 -25.41 3.08 -17.72
CA GLY A 213 -24.56 2.86 -18.88
C GLY A 213 -23.63 4.03 -19.22
N ASN A 214 -23.58 5.08 -18.41
CA ASN A 214 -22.71 6.23 -18.60
C ASN A 214 -21.84 6.42 -17.36
N ARG A 215 -20.52 6.49 -17.53
CA ARG A 215 -19.57 6.71 -16.44
C ARG A 215 -19.47 8.17 -15.98
N ASN A 216 -20.28 9.05 -16.57
CA ASN A 216 -20.35 10.47 -16.19
C ASN A 216 -21.25 10.65 -14.98
N GLY A 217 -20.81 11.44 -14.02
CA GLY A 217 -21.53 11.73 -12.80
C GLY A 217 -20.68 12.50 -11.82
N SER A 218 -20.44 11.91 -10.67
CA SER A 218 -19.45 12.32 -9.68
C SER A 218 -18.47 11.17 -9.50
N SER A 219 -17.20 11.43 -9.69
CA SER A 219 -16.10 10.46 -9.53
C SER A 219 -14.85 11.24 -9.18
N GLU A 220 -14.27 10.94 -8.03
CA GLU A 220 -13.09 11.62 -7.47
C GLU A 220 -11.97 10.59 -7.24
N PRO A 221 -11.39 10.02 -8.33
CA PRO A 221 -10.51 8.86 -8.27
C PRO A 221 -9.28 9.10 -7.40
N GLY A 222 -9.13 8.28 -6.35
CA GLY A 222 -8.00 8.30 -5.45
C GLY A 222 -7.02 7.16 -5.72
N ILE A 223 -5.73 7.47 -5.67
CA ILE A 223 -4.65 6.47 -5.71
C ILE A 223 -4.76 5.56 -4.48
N VAL A 224 -4.58 4.27 -4.70
CA VAL A 224 -4.51 3.27 -3.64
C VAL A 224 -3.08 2.77 -3.52
N MET A 225 -2.57 2.75 -2.29
CA MET A 225 -1.25 2.21 -1.97
C MET A 225 -1.40 1.08 -0.96
N VAL A 226 -0.53 0.09 -1.02
CA VAL A 226 -0.48 -1.02 -0.08
C VAL A 226 0.90 -1.11 0.55
N SER A 227 0.93 -1.49 1.81
CA SER A 227 2.15 -1.77 2.55
C SER A 227 1.97 -3.06 3.36
N MET A 228 3.07 -3.68 3.71
CA MET A 228 3.12 -4.77 4.65
C MET A 228 3.92 -4.32 5.86
N ASP A 229 3.40 -4.57 7.05
CA ASP A 229 4.10 -4.36 8.31
C ASP A 229 5.17 -5.46 8.47
N VAL A 230 6.34 -5.22 7.89
CA VAL A 230 7.45 -6.19 7.84
C VAL A 230 8.12 -6.32 9.20
N ASN A 231 8.21 -5.22 9.93
CA ASN A 231 8.83 -5.19 11.25
C ASN A 231 7.85 -5.54 12.39
N GLN A 232 6.55 -5.74 12.07
CA GLN A 232 5.45 -6.14 12.96
C GLN A 232 5.25 -5.19 14.15
N ASN A 233 5.51 -3.88 13.93
CA ASN A 233 5.33 -2.86 14.96
C ASN A 233 3.95 -2.22 14.97
N GLY A 234 3.10 -2.50 13.97
CA GLY A 234 1.75 -1.97 13.81
C GLY A 234 1.70 -0.51 13.40
N LEU A 235 2.80 0.04 12.88
CA LEU A 235 2.94 1.41 12.41
C LEU A 235 3.03 1.46 10.87
N PRO A 236 2.63 2.57 10.22
CA PRO A 236 2.70 2.71 8.77
C PRO A 236 4.08 3.25 8.32
N ASP A 237 5.18 2.67 8.84
CA ASP A 237 6.55 3.11 8.59
C ASP A 237 7.31 2.23 7.59
N ASP A 238 6.68 1.15 7.10
CA ASP A 238 7.19 0.30 6.04
C ASP A 238 6.91 0.90 4.65
N ARG A 239 7.55 0.32 3.63
CA ARG A 239 7.42 0.80 2.26
C ARG A 239 6.01 0.60 1.71
N PHE A 240 5.43 1.69 1.20
CA PHE A 240 4.19 1.65 0.43
C PHE A 240 4.46 1.43 -1.06
N TYR A 241 3.60 0.65 -1.70
CA TYR A 241 3.59 0.36 -3.13
C TYR A 241 2.30 0.89 -3.75
N GLU A 242 2.44 1.76 -4.74
CA GLU A 242 1.31 2.31 -5.47
C GLU A 242 0.72 1.24 -6.41
N LEU A 243 -0.58 1.02 -6.34
CA LEU A 243 -1.29 0.11 -7.22
C LEU A 243 -1.59 0.81 -8.55
N ALA A 244 -1.15 0.19 -9.64
CA ALA A 244 -1.36 0.76 -10.97
C ALA A 244 -2.80 0.57 -11.44
N GLY A 245 -3.49 1.69 -11.68
CA GLY A 245 -4.78 1.73 -12.34
C GLY A 245 -4.69 2.08 -13.83
N SER A 246 -5.84 2.25 -14.48
CA SER A 246 -5.95 2.48 -15.92
C SER A 246 -5.18 3.71 -16.42
N GLU A 247 -5.06 4.74 -15.60
CA GLU A 247 -4.44 6.01 -15.99
C GLU A 247 -2.93 6.07 -15.74
N HIS A 248 -2.31 5.04 -15.15
CA HIS A 248 -0.87 5.05 -14.87
C HIS A 248 0.00 5.07 -16.14
N THR A 249 -0.53 4.60 -17.27
CA THR A 249 0.16 4.70 -18.57
C THR A 249 -0.26 5.90 -19.41
N ASN A 250 -1.18 6.71 -18.90
CA ASN A 250 -1.64 7.92 -19.59
C ASN A 250 -0.53 8.98 -19.60
N PRO A 251 -0.19 9.57 -20.76
CA PRO A 251 0.86 10.59 -20.86
C PRO A 251 0.61 11.86 -20.02
N ALA A 252 -0.64 12.11 -19.62
CA ALA A 252 -1.01 13.24 -18.77
C ALA A 252 -0.85 12.96 -17.27
N THR A 253 -0.54 11.72 -16.88
CA THR A 253 -0.21 11.37 -15.51
C THR A 253 1.16 11.93 -15.13
N ILE A 254 1.22 12.61 -13.98
CA ILE A 254 2.45 13.25 -13.49
C ILE A 254 2.91 12.50 -12.25
N TYR A 255 4.04 11.81 -12.36
CA TYR A 255 4.70 11.17 -11.24
C TYR A 255 5.53 12.15 -10.41
N GLN A 256 5.73 11.87 -9.14
CA GLN A 256 6.48 12.72 -8.22
C GLN A 256 5.94 14.17 -8.18
N TYR A 257 4.63 14.31 -8.34
CA TYR A 257 3.96 15.59 -8.23
C TYR A 257 3.94 16.04 -6.77
N THR A 258 4.13 17.33 -6.55
CA THR A 258 4.11 17.95 -5.22
C THR A 258 3.18 19.14 -5.24
N LEU A 259 2.30 19.22 -4.26
CA LEU A 259 1.39 20.34 -4.07
C LEU A 259 1.46 20.86 -2.63
N THR A 260 1.66 22.14 -2.47
CA THR A 260 1.66 22.85 -1.18
C THR A 260 0.47 23.77 -1.09
N TYR A 261 -0.37 23.56 -0.08
CA TYR A 261 -1.46 24.46 0.29
C TYR A 261 -1.01 25.43 1.37
N HIS A 262 -1.39 26.69 1.23
CA HIS A 262 -1.08 27.75 2.19
C HIS A 262 -2.35 28.16 2.95
N ARG A 263 -2.30 28.13 4.27
CA ARG A 263 -3.42 28.60 5.09
C ARG A 263 -3.72 30.05 4.77
N THR A 264 -5.00 30.38 4.60
CA THR A 264 -5.47 31.75 4.39
C THR A 264 -5.06 32.62 5.57
N PRO A 265 -4.35 33.76 5.36
CA PRO A 265 -3.98 34.68 6.43
C PRO A 265 -5.20 35.29 7.11
N ALA A 266 -5.08 35.67 8.39
CA ALA A 266 -6.20 36.24 9.16
C ALA A 266 -6.68 37.60 8.59
N GLU A 267 -5.78 38.34 7.96
CA GLU A 267 -6.04 39.63 7.31
C GLU A 267 -6.57 39.53 5.89
N HIS A 268 -6.77 38.31 5.39
CA HIS A 268 -7.25 38.09 4.02
C HIS A 268 -8.61 38.68 3.77
N THR A 269 -8.75 39.37 2.65
CA THR A 269 -10.02 39.94 2.20
C THR A 269 -10.62 39.06 1.10
N PRO A 270 -11.77 38.41 1.33
CA PRO A 270 -12.43 37.57 0.36
C PRO A 270 -12.73 38.26 -0.97
N GLN A 271 -12.50 37.59 -2.07
CA GLN A 271 -12.81 38.05 -3.43
C GLN A 271 -13.99 37.25 -3.99
N ALA A 272 -15.20 37.80 -3.80
CA ALA A 272 -16.42 37.11 -4.21
C ALA A 272 -16.62 37.14 -5.74
N ASP A 273 -17.10 36.00 -6.27
CA ASP A 273 -17.68 35.92 -7.63
C ASP A 273 -19.11 35.39 -7.52
N THR A 274 -20.06 36.29 -7.35
CA THR A 274 -21.48 35.96 -7.14
C THR A 274 -22.12 35.30 -8.36
N LYS A 275 -21.58 35.50 -9.56
CA LYS A 275 -22.08 34.88 -10.80
C LYS A 275 -21.86 33.37 -10.79
N ASN A 276 -20.75 32.91 -10.17
CA ASN A 276 -20.34 31.54 -10.09
C ASN A 276 -20.60 30.94 -8.69
N SER A 277 -21.37 31.64 -7.84
CA SER A 277 -21.66 31.19 -6.47
C SER A 277 -20.41 30.96 -5.62
N LEU A 278 -19.40 31.80 -5.80
CA LEU A 278 -18.16 31.78 -5.01
C LEU A 278 -18.16 32.95 -4.00
N SER A 279 -17.93 32.64 -2.74
CA SER A 279 -17.74 33.61 -1.68
C SER A 279 -16.31 34.14 -1.63
N ASP A 280 -15.33 33.36 -2.11
CA ASP A 280 -13.94 33.76 -2.19
C ASP A 280 -13.19 32.97 -3.27
N THR A 281 -12.70 33.66 -4.30
CA THR A 281 -11.91 33.10 -5.41
C THR A 281 -10.42 33.01 -5.10
N THR A 282 -9.97 33.56 -3.96
CA THR A 282 -8.56 33.59 -3.54
C THR A 282 -8.35 32.98 -2.16
N TYR A 283 -9.20 32.00 -1.80
CA TYR A 283 -9.32 31.50 -0.43
C TYR A 283 -8.07 30.78 0.05
N ILE A 284 -7.69 29.63 -0.53
CA ILE A 284 -6.50 28.88 -0.13
C ILE A 284 -5.54 28.81 -1.32
N LEU A 285 -4.41 29.50 -1.23
CA LEU A 285 -3.35 29.46 -2.24
C LEU A 285 -2.73 28.06 -2.27
N TRP A 286 -2.53 27.52 -3.46
CA TRP A 286 -1.71 26.33 -3.68
C TRP A 286 -0.59 26.62 -4.67
N LYS A 287 0.53 25.88 -4.53
CA LYS A 287 1.67 25.88 -5.44
C LYS A 287 2.15 24.46 -5.68
N ASN A 288 2.57 24.16 -6.91
CA ASN A 288 3.09 22.84 -7.26
C ASN A 288 4.54 22.88 -7.73
N ASN A 289 5.14 21.70 -7.93
CA ASN A 289 6.52 21.58 -8.43
C ASN A 289 6.64 21.72 -9.95
N GLN A 290 5.55 21.99 -10.67
CA GLN A 290 5.57 22.35 -12.09
C GLN A 290 5.70 23.87 -12.32
N GLY A 291 5.78 24.65 -11.24
CA GLY A 291 5.86 26.12 -11.28
C GLY A 291 4.48 26.79 -11.39
N GLU A 292 3.41 26.05 -11.22
CA GLU A 292 2.04 26.58 -11.27
C GLU A 292 1.54 26.92 -9.88
N GLN A 293 0.60 27.86 -9.82
CA GLN A 293 -0.12 28.22 -8.61
C GLN A 293 -1.57 28.60 -8.93
N GLY A 294 -2.43 28.48 -7.94
CA GLY A 294 -3.84 28.81 -8.02
C GLY A 294 -4.50 28.84 -6.65
N TYR A 295 -5.81 28.79 -6.60
CA TYR A 295 -6.56 28.83 -5.36
C TYR A 295 -7.60 27.73 -5.27
N VAL A 296 -7.78 27.18 -4.08
CA VAL A 296 -9.00 26.48 -3.73
C VAL A 296 -10.05 27.55 -3.44
N HIS A 297 -11.07 27.61 -4.28
CA HIS A 297 -12.13 28.59 -4.14
C HIS A 297 -13.10 28.18 -3.02
N LYS A 298 -13.66 29.17 -2.29
CA LYS A 298 -14.73 28.94 -1.35
C LYS A 298 -16.06 29.24 -2.00
N ASN A 299 -16.98 28.29 -1.98
CA ASN A 299 -18.32 28.49 -2.54
C ASN A 299 -19.27 29.11 -1.50
N THR A 300 -20.46 29.51 -1.94
CA THR A 300 -21.50 30.13 -1.06
C THR A 300 -22.33 29.09 -0.31
N PHE A 301 -22.23 27.80 -0.66
CA PHE A 301 -23.02 26.72 -0.09
C PHE A 301 -22.38 26.11 1.15
N HIS A 302 -21.06 26.20 1.26
CA HIS A 302 -20.25 25.64 2.35
C HIS A 302 -19.48 26.77 3.04
N SER A 303 -20.04 27.25 4.15
CA SER A 303 -19.48 28.41 4.89
C SER A 303 -18.34 28.06 5.86
N GLN A 304 -18.19 26.76 6.21
CA GLN A 304 -17.15 26.27 7.11
C GLN A 304 -15.73 26.49 6.53
N ASP A 305 -14.73 26.39 7.38
CA ASP A 305 -13.35 26.40 6.91
C ASP A 305 -13.00 25.14 6.11
N TYR A 306 -12.18 25.32 5.06
CA TYR A 306 -11.71 24.24 4.20
C TYR A 306 -10.31 23.75 4.59
N TYR A 307 -9.56 24.57 5.33
CA TYR A 307 -8.27 24.13 5.86
C TYR A 307 -8.49 23.31 7.14
N PRO A 308 -7.81 22.16 7.31
CA PRO A 308 -7.96 21.35 8.53
C PRO A 308 -7.60 22.15 9.78
N LEU A 309 -8.56 22.33 10.70
CA LEU A 309 -8.42 23.26 11.83
C LEU A 309 -7.54 22.68 12.97
N TRP A 310 -7.30 21.40 12.98
CA TRP A 310 -6.45 20.74 13.98
C TRP A 310 -4.95 20.74 13.63
N PHE A 311 -4.57 21.11 12.42
CA PHE A 311 -3.19 21.39 12.08
C PHE A 311 -2.83 22.80 12.49
N THR A 312 -1.61 23.01 12.97
CA THR A 312 -1.10 24.33 13.35
C THR A 312 -0.27 24.98 12.26
N ASP A 313 0.22 24.17 11.33
CA ASP A 313 1.11 24.61 10.26
C ASP A 313 0.41 25.57 9.30
N SER A 314 1.16 26.55 8.83
CA SER A 314 0.69 27.51 7.82
C SER A 314 0.67 26.91 6.40
N THR A 315 1.31 25.77 6.20
CA THR A 315 1.36 25.07 4.93
C THR A 315 1.18 23.57 5.12
N LEU A 316 0.52 22.92 4.15
CA LEU A 316 0.44 21.46 4.04
C LEU A 316 0.98 21.08 2.67
N THR A 317 1.96 20.16 2.65
CA THR A 317 2.59 19.69 1.41
C THR A 317 2.34 18.21 1.24
N PHE A 318 1.89 17.83 0.05
CA PHE A 318 1.60 16.46 -0.33
C PHE A 318 2.43 16.04 -1.52
N TYR A 319 2.73 14.73 -1.60
CA TYR A 319 3.55 14.11 -2.63
C TYR A 319 2.83 12.88 -3.18
N GLY A 320 2.98 12.61 -4.47
CA GLY A 320 2.42 11.40 -5.06
C GLY A 320 2.31 11.47 -6.59
N THR A 321 1.46 10.62 -7.14
CA THR A 321 1.10 10.60 -8.55
C THR A 321 -0.16 11.44 -8.76
N ARG A 322 -0.11 12.41 -9.67
CA ARG A 322 -1.27 13.16 -10.11
C ARG A 322 -1.85 12.52 -11.36
N LEU A 323 -3.05 11.99 -11.24
CA LEU A 323 -3.82 11.45 -12.35
C LEU A 323 -4.27 12.57 -13.31
N PRO A 324 -4.64 12.28 -14.57
CA PRO A 324 -5.23 13.25 -15.47
C PRO A 324 -6.49 13.90 -14.88
N ASP A 325 -6.92 15.01 -15.44
CA ASP A 325 -8.20 15.59 -15.08
C ASP A 325 -9.34 14.75 -15.68
N ASN A 326 -10.30 14.36 -14.86
CA ASN A 326 -11.48 13.61 -15.27
C ASN A 326 -12.75 14.46 -15.33
N ALA A 327 -12.66 15.74 -14.97
CA ALA A 327 -13.78 16.68 -14.95
C ALA A 327 -13.86 17.48 -16.25
N VAL A 328 -15.08 17.60 -16.79
CA VAL A 328 -15.38 18.39 -18.00
C VAL A 328 -16.47 19.40 -17.68
N ASP A 329 -16.20 20.68 -17.91
CA ASP A 329 -17.24 21.72 -17.82
C ASP A 329 -18.20 21.63 -19.01
N LYS A 330 -19.38 21.12 -18.79
CA LYS A 330 -20.44 20.99 -19.80
C LYS A 330 -21.10 22.32 -20.16
N SER A 331 -20.97 23.34 -19.29
CA SER A 331 -21.52 24.67 -19.53
C SER A 331 -20.60 25.54 -20.38
N GLY A 332 -19.31 25.26 -20.42
CA GLY A 332 -18.27 26.14 -20.98
C GLY A 332 -18.13 27.49 -20.23
N LYS A 333 -18.69 27.57 -19.00
CA LYS A 333 -18.73 28.79 -18.16
C LYS A 333 -18.18 28.55 -16.75
N GLY A 334 -17.65 27.35 -16.46
CA GLY A 334 -17.10 26.97 -15.15
C GLY A 334 -18.15 26.67 -14.07
N ASN A 335 -19.40 26.40 -14.45
CA ASN A 335 -20.49 26.22 -13.50
C ASN A 335 -21.29 24.89 -13.63
N MET A 336 -20.87 23.99 -14.54
CA MET A 336 -21.48 22.68 -14.68
C MET A 336 -20.40 21.64 -15.02
N TRP A 337 -19.79 21.13 -13.98
CA TRP A 337 -18.74 20.11 -14.09
C TRP A 337 -19.35 18.71 -14.03
N VAL A 338 -18.87 17.83 -14.87
CA VAL A 338 -19.20 16.41 -14.89
C VAL A 338 -17.91 15.64 -14.82
N GLN A 339 -17.78 14.77 -13.83
CA GLN A 339 -16.63 13.90 -13.65
C GLN A 339 -16.90 12.53 -14.26
N THR A 340 -15.88 11.95 -14.88
CA THR A 340 -15.94 10.64 -15.54
C THR A 340 -15.10 9.64 -14.75
N ALA A 341 -15.68 8.50 -14.41
CA ALA A 341 -14.96 7.42 -13.76
C ALA A 341 -13.87 6.85 -14.67
N TYR A 342 -12.71 6.56 -14.11
CA TYR A 342 -11.64 5.80 -14.78
C TYR A 342 -12.02 4.31 -14.89
N ASP A 343 -11.23 3.53 -15.65
CA ASP A 343 -11.61 2.14 -15.93
C ASP A 343 -11.50 1.23 -14.72
N TYR A 344 -10.37 1.31 -13.97
CA TYR A 344 -10.09 0.46 -12.81
C TYR A 344 -8.92 0.99 -11.97
N GLY A 345 -8.80 0.47 -10.76
CA GLY A 345 -7.61 0.59 -9.91
C GLY A 345 -7.57 1.81 -9.00
N TYR A 346 -8.70 2.48 -8.80
CA TYR A 346 -8.80 3.69 -7.97
C TYR A 346 -9.94 3.60 -6.96
N ALA A 347 -9.72 4.20 -5.79
CA ALA A 347 -10.79 4.46 -4.84
C ALA A 347 -11.73 5.54 -5.39
N ASP A 348 -13.00 5.54 -4.96
CA ASP A 348 -14.01 6.57 -5.29
C ASP A 348 -14.15 6.88 -6.79
N SER A 349 -13.94 5.86 -7.64
CA SER A 349 -14.06 5.98 -9.10
C SER A 349 -15.38 5.44 -9.62
N HIS A 350 -15.89 4.37 -9.03
CA HIS A 350 -17.13 3.71 -9.40
C HIS A 350 -18.08 3.64 -8.21
N PRO A 351 -19.43 3.61 -8.47
CA PRO A 351 -20.43 3.36 -7.44
C PRO A 351 -20.31 2.00 -6.79
#